data_d7cefcbcf773ddf10802859b30f33d7d
#
_entry.id   d7cefcbcf773ddf10802859b30f33d7d
#
_cell.length_a   1.000
_cell.length_b   1.000
_cell.length_c   1.000
_cell.angle_alpha   90.00
_cell.angle_beta   90.00
_cell.angle_gamma   90.00
#
_symmetry.space_group_name_H-M   'P 1'
#
loop_
_entity.id
_entity.type
_entity.pdbx_description
1 polymer ?
#
loop_
_entity_poly.entity_id
_entity_poly.type
_entity_poly.pdbx_seq_one_letter_code
_entity_poly.pdbx_strand_id
1 'polypeptide(L)'
;MDVFSLFESWYEDLEIYHRIGLLILFLERSKDRDNKVNSLIRSLYDQKSLSKSAFIEVLREEIKTVVKITSKDKDGNINTLETINYLYNSDEIIKILELVNVIDHLRKPNDESRFPFHLFKKYNVTSLEHIHPQNIVDMPFKEACSWLKRKESELNGLESLDDKGIVQNALKAASELKDVLVFLDEDVENKVQREANKKANQEAAKKYETSSEIKDLIKTVDNVFDELAGMKGTEMHSIKNMALVDMPTNSALQNYLLDTKRRILKERSEVDASSDKHTFVPITTELVFNKGFSKSVKELKFWTCPDREAYFKHVESIYNEFVK
;
A
#
# COMPACT_ATOMS: atom_id res chain seq x y z
N MET A 1 -9.39 -18.95 38.61
CA MET A 1 -8.43 -19.09 37.49
C MET A 1 -7.23 -18.21 37.80
N ASP A 2 -6.04 -18.78 37.86
CA ASP A 2 -4.84 -17.97 38.04
C ASP A 2 -4.52 -17.19 36.77
N VAL A 3 -3.60 -16.22 36.84
CA VAL A 3 -3.28 -15.31 35.73
C VAL A 3 -2.71 -16.08 34.53
N PHE A 4 -1.91 -17.11 34.80
CA PHE A 4 -1.29 -17.89 33.72
C PHE A 4 -2.32 -18.69 32.95
N SER A 5 -3.22 -19.39 33.59
CA SER A 5 -4.31 -20.16 32.98
C SER A 5 -5.26 -19.26 32.19
N LEU A 6 -5.44 -17.98 32.62
CA LEU A 6 -6.24 -17.03 31.87
C LEU A 6 -5.56 -16.63 30.54
N PHE A 7 -4.26 -16.31 30.57
CA PHE A 7 -3.53 -15.95 29.35
C PHE A 7 -3.39 -17.15 28.40
N GLU A 8 -3.23 -18.37 28.92
CA GLU A 8 -3.26 -19.58 28.13
C GLU A 8 -4.60 -19.75 27.42
N SER A 9 -5.73 -19.54 28.10
CA SER A 9 -7.06 -19.60 27.50
C SER A 9 -7.27 -18.54 26.42
N TRP A 10 -6.74 -17.33 26.58
CA TRP A 10 -6.77 -16.29 25.56
C TRP A 10 -5.91 -16.62 24.34
N TYR A 11 -4.77 -17.27 24.58
CA TYR A 11 -3.88 -17.71 23.50
C TYR A 11 -4.47 -18.87 22.70
N GLU A 12 -5.14 -19.82 23.36
CA GLU A 12 -5.74 -20.98 22.70
C GLU A 12 -6.97 -20.63 21.88
N ASP A 13 -7.72 -19.61 22.28
CA ASP A 13 -8.89 -19.15 21.56
C ASP A 13 -8.52 -18.18 20.43
N LEU A 14 -8.68 -18.63 19.18
CA LEU A 14 -8.30 -17.84 18.01
C LEU A 14 -9.02 -16.49 17.93
N GLU A 15 -10.31 -16.45 18.26
CA GLU A 15 -11.09 -15.20 18.23
C GLU A 15 -10.56 -14.19 19.24
N ILE A 16 -10.26 -14.64 20.45
CA ILE A 16 -9.70 -13.80 21.53
C ILE A 16 -8.28 -13.40 21.19
N TYR A 17 -7.43 -14.36 20.78
CA TYR A 17 -6.04 -14.12 20.42
C TYR A 17 -5.90 -13.02 19.35
N HIS A 18 -6.66 -13.13 18.26
CA HIS A 18 -6.57 -12.17 17.16
C HIS A 18 -7.04 -10.77 17.56
N ARG A 19 -8.12 -10.68 18.37
CA ARG A 19 -8.63 -9.37 18.81
C ARG A 19 -7.72 -8.70 19.83
N ILE A 20 -7.19 -9.43 20.81
CA ILE A 20 -6.23 -8.87 21.77
C ILE A 20 -4.94 -8.47 21.04
N GLY A 21 -4.42 -9.32 20.15
CA GLY A 21 -3.25 -9.02 19.34
C GLY A 21 -3.41 -7.78 18.48
N LEU A 22 -4.59 -7.59 17.88
CA LEU A 22 -4.94 -6.39 17.11
C LEU A 22 -4.96 -5.12 17.97
N LEU A 23 -5.57 -5.17 19.15
CA LEU A 23 -5.58 -4.04 20.10
C LEU A 23 -4.15 -3.67 20.53
N ILE A 24 -3.28 -4.66 20.80
CA ILE A 24 -1.87 -4.42 21.10
C ILE A 24 -1.16 -3.80 19.87
N LEU A 25 -1.42 -4.30 18.66
CA LEU A 25 -0.84 -3.78 17.43
C LEU A 25 -1.15 -2.28 17.24
N PHE A 26 -2.40 -1.86 17.49
CA PHE A 26 -2.77 -0.44 17.43
C PHE A 26 -1.99 0.44 18.41
N LEU A 27 -1.56 -0.11 19.55
CA LEU A 27 -0.78 0.61 20.55
C LEU A 27 0.72 0.68 20.24
N GLU A 28 1.24 -0.15 19.32
CA GLU A 28 2.68 -0.22 18.99
C GLU A 28 3.26 1.13 18.56
N ARG A 29 2.45 1.97 17.90
CA ARG A 29 2.86 3.32 17.44
C ARG A 29 2.73 4.41 18.51
N SER A 30 2.25 4.06 19.71
CA SER A 30 2.07 5.02 20.79
C SER A 30 3.39 5.36 21.48
N LYS A 31 3.61 6.65 21.78
CA LYS A 31 4.78 7.12 22.54
C LYS A 31 4.86 6.50 23.96
N ASP A 32 3.72 6.13 24.53
CA ASP A 32 3.61 5.52 25.86
C ASP A 32 3.08 4.08 25.78
N ARG A 33 3.66 3.33 24.83
CA ARG A 33 3.21 1.97 24.48
C ARG A 33 3.07 1.04 25.66
N ASP A 34 4.14 0.92 26.46
CA ASP A 34 4.19 -0.10 27.52
C ASP A 34 3.14 0.17 28.62
N ASN A 35 2.94 1.43 29.01
CA ASN A 35 1.88 1.78 29.97
C ASN A 35 0.49 1.54 29.40
N LYS A 36 0.27 1.86 28.13
CA LYS A 36 -1.02 1.63 27.47
C LYS A 36 -1.33 0.15 27.30
N VAL A 37 -0.35 -0.67 26.89
CA VAL A 37 -0.50 -2.13 26.81
C VAL A 37 -0.78 -2.70 28.20
N ASN A 38 -0.04 -2.28 29.24
CA ASN A 38 -0.29 -2.73 30.61
C ASN A 38 -1.70 -2.33 31.09
N SER A 39 -2.15 -1.12 30.78
CA SER A 39 -3.50 -0.66 31.11
C SER A 39 -4.57 -1.47 30.38
N LEU A 40 -4.38 -1.76 29.11
CA LEU A 40 -5.26 -2.63 28.32
C LEU A 40 -5.35 -4.03 28.96
N ILE A 41 -4.21 -4.67 29.20
CA ILE A 41 -4.17 -6.02 29.79
C ILE A 41 -4.85 -6.06 31.17
N ARG A 42 -4.66 -5.03 32.01
CA ARG A 42 -5.36 -4.93 33.30
C ARG A 42 -6.87 -4.81 33.13
N SER A 43 -7.32 -3.92 32.23
CA SER A 43 -8.75 -3.75 31.93
C SER A 43 -9.38 -5.05 31.45
N LEU A 44 -8.70 -5.79 30.55
CA LEU A 44 -9.17 -7.10 30.08
C LEU A 44 -9.16 -8.17 31.20
N TYR A 45 -8.14 -8.15 32.05
CA TYR A 45 -8.09 -9.06 33.23
C TYR A 45 -9.27 -8.84 34.17
N ASP A 46 -9.70 -7.60 34.38
CA ASP A 46 -10.86 -7.28 35.23
C ASP A 46 -12.17 -7.85 34.67
N GLN A 47 -12.19 -8.16 33.36
CA GLN A 47 -13.34 -8.79 32.67
C GLN A 47 -13.32 -10.34 32.69
N LYS A 48 -12.39 -10.97 33.42
CA LYS A 48 -12.16 -12.44 33.46
C LYS A 48 -13.36 -13.29 33.87
N SER A 49 -14.39 -12.70 34.49
CA SER A 49 -15.60 -13.39 34.91
C SER A 49 -16.70 -13.43 33.84
N LEU A 50 -16.50 -12.74 32.72
CA LEU A 50 -17.44 -12.74 31.59
C LEU A 50 -17.46 -14.10 30.88
N SER A 51 -18.60 -14.42 30.29
CA SER A 51 -18.66 -15.51 29.32
C SER A 51 -17.81 -15.17 28.08
N LYS A 52 -17.36 -16.21 27.35
CA LYS A 52 -16.58 -16.02 26.11
C LYS A 52 -17.24 -15.03 25.15
N SER A 53 -18.54 -15.18 24.88
CA SER A 53 -19.28 -14.31 23.96
C SER A 53 -19.32 -12.86 24.46
N ALA A 54 -19.56 -12.64 25.75
CA ALA A 54 -19.54 -11.30 26.32
C ALA A 54 -18.15 -10.67 26.29
N PHE A 55 -17.09 -11.46 26.51
CA PHE A 55 -15.71 -10.97 26.42
C PHE A 55 -15.32 -10.61 24.97
N ILE A 56 -15.71 -11.41 23.98
CA ILE A 56 -15.49 -11.09 22.56
C ILE A 56 -16.19 -9.77 22.20
N GLU A 57 -17.39 -9.52 22.76
CA GLU A 57 -18.10 -8.26 22.52
C GLU A 57 -17.37 -7.06 23.15
N VAL A 58 -16.80 -7.20 24.35
CA VAL A 58 -15.93 -6.16 24.94
C VAL A 58 -14.74 -5.87 24.00
N LEU A 59 -14.06 -6.90 23.52
CA LEU A 59 -12.94 -6.72 22.58
C LEU A 59 -13.39 -6.04 21.27
N ARG A 60 -14.59 -6.35 20.77
CA ARG A 60 -15.15 -5.72 19.59
C ARG A 60 -15.40 -4.23 19.81
N GLU A 61 -15.99 -3.83 20.93
CA GLU A 61 -16.23 -2.42 21.27
C GLU A 61 -14.90 -1.66 21.46
N GLU A 62 -13.88 -2.27 22.08
CA GLU A 62 -12.55 -1.66 22.18
C GLU A 62 -11.92 -1.44 20.78
N ILE A 63 -11.99 -2.42 19.87
CA ILE A 63 -11.52 -2.30 18.50
C ILE A 63 -12.28 -1.19 17.78
N LYS A 64 -13.60 -1.15 17.91
CA LYS A 64 -14.47 -0.12 17.34
C LYS A 64 -14.02 1.30 17.71
N THR A 65 -13.69 1.52 18.98
CA THR A 65 -13.23 2.85 19.43
C THR A 65 -11.95 3.32 18.71
N VAL A 66 -11.11 2.36 18.30
CA VAL A 66 -9.82 2.65 17.64
C VAL A 66 -9.96 2.82 16.13
N VAL A 67 -10.81 2.01 15.47
CA VAL A 67 -10.94 2.00 14.01
C VAL A 67 -12.02 2.93 13.49
N LYS A 68 -12.92 3.42 14.35
CA LYS A 68 -13.98 4.33 13.95
C LYS A 68 -13.39 5.61 13.38
N ILE A 69 -13.81 5.94 12.15
CA ILE A 69 -13.44 7.20 11.50
C ILE A 69 -13.98 8.37 12.30
N THR A 70 -13.11 9.29 12.67
CA THR A 70 -13.44 10.49 13.46
C THR A 70 -12.95 11.77 12.82
N SER A 71 -12.12 11.67 11.79
CA SER A 71 -11.63 12.81 11.01
C SER A 71 -12.79 13.52 10.29
N LYS A 72 -12.58 14.80 10.04
CA LYS A 72 -13.59 15.66 9.40
C LYS A 72 -13.05 16.21 8.08
N ASP A 73 -13.96 16.44 7.15
CA ASP A 73 -13.69 17.15 5.92
C ASP A 73 -13.57 18.67 6.15
N LYS A 74 -13.36 19.43 5.07
CA LYS A 74 -13.23 20.90 5.11
C LYS A 74 -14.50 21.61 5.58
N ASP A 75 -15.64 20.96 5.42
CA ASP A 75 -16.97 21.48 5.79
C ASP A 75 -17.37 21.05 7.21
N GLY A 76 -16.53 20.30 7.91
CA GLY A 76 -16.75 19.82 9.28
C GLY A 76 -17.57 18.55 9.40
N ASN A 77 -17.93 17.89 8.29
CA ASN A 77 -18.60 16.60 8.30
C ASN A 77 -17.64 15.47 8.61
N ILE A 78 -18.08 14.46 9.36
CA ILE A 78 -17.28 13.26 9.62
C ILE A 78 -17.06 12.53 8.30
N ASN A 79 -15.79 12.19 8.02
CA ASN A 79 -15.45 11.37 6.87
C ASN A 79 -16.07 9.97 6.96
N THR A 80 -16.28 9.36 5.81
CA THR A 80 -16.73 7.97 5.66
C THR A 80 -15.58 7.13 5.10
N LEU A 81 -15.77 5.81 5.06
CA LEU A 81 -14.79 4.91 4.43
C LEU A 81 -14.54 5.27 2.95
N GLU A 82 -15.53 5.84 2.25
CA GLU A 82 -15.39 6.28 0.86
C GLU A 82 -14.61 7.59 0.72
N THR A 83 -14.65 8.46 1.74
CA THR A 83 -14.09 9.81 1.68
C THR A 83 -12.73 9.95 2.36
N ILE A 84 -12.32 8.99 3.22
CA ILE A 84 -10.98 9.01 3.79
C ILE A 84 -9.93 8.90 2.70
N ASN A 85 -8.84 9.65 2.87
CA ASN A 85 -7.84 9.88 1.86
C ASN A 85 -6.42 9.73 2.43
N TYR A 86 -5.54 9.05 1.70
CA TYR A 86 -4.14 8.85 2.07
C TYR A 86 -3.42 10.14 2.51
N LEU A 87 -3.68 11.26 1.84
CA LEU A 87 -2.98 12.52 2.12
C LEU A 87 -3.33 13.13 3.49
N TYR A 88 -4.51 12.82 4.04
CA TYR A 88 -5.02 13.45 5.26
C TYR A 88 -5.40 12.46 6.35
N ASN A 89 -5.65 11.19 6.00
CA ASN A 89 -6.22 10.18 6.89
C ASN A 89 -5.40 8.88 6.90
N SER A 90 -4.10 8.95 6.66
CA SER A 90 -3.23 7.77 6.54
C SER A 90 -3.31 6.87 7.78
N ASP A 91 -3.34 7.43 8.99
CA ASP A 91 -3.42 6.66 10.23
C ASP A 91 -4.75 5.89 10.36
N GLU A 92 -5.88 6.49 9.94
CA GLU A 92 -7.18 5.80 9.94
C GLU A 92 -7.18 4.66 8.91
N ILE A 93 -6.64 4.90 7.72
CA ILE A 93 -6.50 3.87 6.67
C ILE A 93 -5.62 2.71 7.16
N ILE A 94 -4.49 2.98 7.79
CA ILE A 94 -3.60 1.95 8.32
C ILE A 94 -4.35 1.07 9.33
N LYS A 95 -5.03 1.65 10.32
CA LYS A 95 -5.77 0.91 11.34
C LYS A 95 -6.88 0.03 10.74
N ILE A 96 -7.59 0.55 9.74
CA ILE A 96 -8.63 -0.20 9.05
C ILE A 96 -8.02 -1.37 8.27
N LEU A 97 -6.91 -1.16 7.56
CA LEU A 97 -6.24 -2.22 6.82
C LEU A 97 -5.55 -3.24 7.75
N GLU A 98 -5.07 -2.83 8.93
CA GLU A 98 -4.61 -3.75 9.99
C GLU A 98 -5.76 -4.65 10.46
N LEU A 99 -6.93 -4.06 10.76
CA LEU A 99 -8.13 -4.82 11.10
C LEU A 99 -8.46 -5.84 10.00
N VAL A 100 -8.54 -5.40 8.74
CA VAL A 100 -8.88 -6.27 7.61
C VAL A 100 -7.90 -7.42 7.49
N ASN A 101 -6.60 -7.18 7.56
CA ASN A 101 -5.58 -8.22 7.46
C ASN A 101 -5.68 -9.26 8.59
N VAL A 102 -5.94 -8.85 9.83
CA VAL A 102 -6.08 -9.76 10.98
C VAL A 102 -7.36 -10.59 10.85
N ILE A 103 -8.47 -9.98 10.43
CA ILE A 103 -9.75 -10.69 10.24
C ILE A 103 -9.71 -11.63 9.05
N ASP A 104 -9.08 -11.24 7.95
CA ASP A 104 -8.88 -12.12 6.78
C ASP A 104 -8.05 -13.35 7.16
N HIS A 105 -7.02 -13.16 7.98
CA HIS A 105 -6.22 -14.29 8.48
C HIS A 105 -7.04 -15.23 9.37
N LEU A 106 -7.80 -14.67 10.32
CA LEU A 106 -8.69 -15.44 11.21
C LEU A 106 -9.73 -16.26 10.42
N ARG A 107 -10.18 -15.75 9.28
CA ARG A 107 -11.23 -16.36 8.44
C ARG A 107 -10.72 -17.25 7.33
N LYS A 108 -9.41 -17.50 7.26
CA LYS A 108 -8.87 -18.43 6.28
C LYS A 108 -9.55 -19.81 6.40
N PRO A 109 -10.10 -20.35 5.30
CA PRO A 109 -10.71 -21.66 5.35
C PRO A 109 -9.66 -22.74 5.70
N ASN A 110 -10.01 -23.60 6.65
CA ASN A 110 -9.18 -24.72 7.09
C ASN A 110 -7.77 -24.34 7.62
N ASP A 111 -7.61 -23.10 8.08
CA ASP A 111 -6.36 -22.62 8.68
C ASP A 111 -6.65 -22.17 10.11
N GLU A 112 -6.12 -22.91 11.09
CA GLU A 112 -6.20 -22.59 12.51
C GLU A 112 -4.94 -21.86 12.99
N SER A 113 -4.13 -21.34 12.06
CA SER A 113 -2.92 -20.60 12.40
C SER A 113 -3.23 -19.26 13.05
N ARG A 114 -2.32 -18.81 13.89
CA ARG A 114 -2.40 -17.51 14.52
C ARG A 114 -1.77 -16.44 13.64
N PHE A 115 -2.41 -15.28 13.55
CA PHE A 115 -1.83 -14.14 12.84
C PHE A 115 -0.44 -13.83 13.41
N PRO A 116 0.59 -13.74 12.56
CA PRO A 116 1.97 -13.61 13.02
C PRO A 116 2.30 -12.15 13.42
N PHE A 117 1.70 -11.63 14.47
CA PHE A 117 1.92 -10.27 14.99
C PHE A 117 3.41 -9.94 15.18
N HIS A 118 4.23 -10.92 15.56
CA HIS A 118 5.67 -10.76 15.72
C HIS A 118 6.38 -10.43 14.39
N LEU A 119 5.93 -11.00 13.26
CA LEU A 119 6.47 -10.67 11.93
C LEU A 119 5.97 -9.31 11.47
N PHE A 120 4.69 -9.03 11.65
CA PHE A 120 4.09 -7.74 11.34
C PHE A 120 4.85 -6.60 12.04
N LYS A 121 5.19 -6.80 13.31
CA LYS A 121 6.02 -5.88 14.09
C LYS A 121 7.48 -5.86 13.64
N LYS A 122 8.12 -7.03 13.46
CA LYS A 122 9.53 -7.15 13.04
C LYS A 122 9.80 -6.38 11.76
N TYR A 123 8.91 -6.49 10.77
CA TYR A 123 9.05 -5.82 9.47
C TYR A 123 8.42 -4.43 9.46
N ASN A 124 7.77 -4.00 10.54
CA ASN A 124 7.09 -2.71 10.64
C ASN A 124 6.14 -2.45 9.45
N VAL A 125 5.18 -3.34 9.27
CA VAL A 125 4.22 -3.32 8.15
C VAL A 125 3.18 -2.21 8.37
N THR A 126 3.58 -0.96 8.20
CA THR A 126 2.76 0.23 8.44
C THR A 126 2.84 1.25 7.31
N SER A 127 3.51 0.90 6.21
CA SER A 127 3.61 1.76 5.04
C SER A 127 2.43 1.50 4.10
N LEU A 128 1.78 2.58 3.64
CA LEU A 128 0.72 2.51 2.64
C LEU A 128 1.32 2.57 1.24
N GLU A 129 1.09 1.54 0.46
CA GLU A 129 1.48 1.44 -0.94
C GLU A 129 0.29 1.67 -1.84
N HIS A 130 0.46 2.49 -2.89
CA HIS A 130 -0.53 2.66 -3.94
C HIS A 130 -0.53 1.43 -4.86
N ILE A 131 -1.64 0.72 -4.93
CA ILE A 131 -1.77 -0.48 -5.77
C ILE A 131 -1.64 -0.10 -7.24
N HIS A 132 -2.44 0.86 -7.72
CA HIS A 132 -2.20 1.57 -8.99
C HIS A 132 -1.21 2.70 -8.73
N PRO A 133 -0.14 2.85 -9.53
CA PRO A 133 0.90 3.83 -9.29
C PRO A 133 0.38 5.26 -9.38
N GLN A 134 0.95 6.16 -8.59
CA GLN A 134 0.71 7.59 -8.70
C GLN A 134 1.42 8.16 -9.94
N ASN A 135 0.80 9.16 -10.55
CA ASN A 135 1.47 10.00 -11.55
C ASN A 135 2.53 10.86 -10.85
N ILE A 136 3.70 10.96 -11.46
CA ILE A 136 4.82 11.70 -10.89
C ILE A 136 4.76 13.14 -11.40
N VAL A 137 4.48 14.09 -10.50
CA VAL A 137 4.34 15.51 -10.88
C VAL A 137 5.68 16.25 -10.83
N ASP A 138 6.52 15.97 -9.83
CA ASP A 138 7.81 16.64 -9.65
C ASP A 138 8.89 15.62 -9.25
N MET A 139 9.62 15.11 -10.22
CA MET A 139 10.75 14.21 -9.97
C MET A 139 12.08 14.89 -10.34
N PRO A 140 13.19 14.60 -9.64
CA PRO A 140 14.51 15.05 -10.06
C PRO A 140 14.88 14.56 -11.46
N PHE A 141 15.64 15.35 -12.23
CA PHE A 141 16.01 15.04 -13.61
C PHE A 141 16.58 13.62 -13.80
N LYS A 142 17.49 13.20 -12.93
CA LYS A 142 18.08 11.84 -12.97
C LYS A 142 17.03 10.74 -12.81
N GLU A 143 16.05 10.97 -11.94
CA GLU A 143 14.93 10.06 -11.74
C GLU A 143 13.99 10.05 -12.95
N ALA A 144 13.74 11.21 -13.58
CA ALA A 144 12.95 11.33 -14.80
C ALA A 144 13.55 10.51 -15.96
N CYS A 145 14.88 10.54 -16.12
CA CYS A 145 15.56 9.70 -17.11
C CYS A 145 15.38 8.19 -16.84
N SER A 146 15.41 7.78 -15.58
CA SER A 146 15.20 6.39 -15.17
C SER A 146 13.73 5.98 -15.31
N TRP A 147 12.82 6.88 -14.96
CA TRP A 147 11.38 6.73 -15.14
C TRP A 147 11.00 6.51 -16.60
N LEU A 148 11.53 7.33 -17.53
CA LEU A 148 11.22 7.20 -18.94
C LEU A 148 11.60 5.82 -19.50
N LYS A 149 12.78 5.31 -19.14
CA LYS A 149 13.23 3.97 -19.56
C LYS A 149 12.26 2.87 -19.11
N ARG A 150 11.76 2.97 -17.87
CA ARG A 150 10.79 2.02 -17.33
C ARG A 150 9.44 2.12 -18.05
N LYS A 151 8.92 3.34 -18.18
CA LYS A 151 7.62 3.60 -18.82
C LYS A 151 7.58 3.18 -20.27
N GLU A 152 8.65 3.38 -20.99
CA GLU A 152 8.76 2.88 -22.36
C GLU A 152 8.68 1.34 -22.43
N SER A 153 9.38 0.66 -21.54
CA SER A 153 9.31 -0.81 -21.46
C SER A 153 7.89 -1.30 -21.12
N GLU A 154 7.20 -0.60 -20.19
CA GLU A 154 5.81 -0.90 -19.83
C GLU A 154 4.87 -0.64 -21.02
N LEU A 155 4.99 0.50 -21.73
CA LEU A 155 4.17 0.87 -22.88
C LEU A 155 4.29 -0.13 -24.05
N ASN A 156 5.51 -0.56 -24.38
CA ASN A 156 5.73 -1.57 -25.43
C ASN A 156 4.99 -2.89 -25.13
N GLY A 157 4.79 -3.21 -23.85
CA GLY A 157 4.02 -4.38 -23.44
C GLY A 157 2.49 -4.18 -23.51
N LEU A 158 2.01 -2.99 -23.84
CA LEU A 158 0.58 -2.63 -23.83
C LEU A 158 -0.01 -2.42 -25.24
N GLU A 159 0.78 -2.51 -26.31
CA GLU A 159 0.32 -2.26 -27.69
C GLU A 159 -0.90 -3.10 -28.07
N SER A 160 -1.01 -4.33 -27.57
CA SER A 160 -2.15 -5.22 -27.83
C SER A 160 -3.45 -4.79 -27.15
N LEU A 161 -3.40 -3.84 -26.22
CA LEU A 161 -4.54 -3.30 -25.47
C LEU A 161 -4.99 -1.93 -25.99
N ASP A 162 -4.39 -1.45 -27.09
CA ASP A 162 -4.57 -0.10 -27.60
C ASP A 162 -5.75 0.04 -28.57
N ASP A 163 -6.97 -0.16 -28.07
CA ASP A 163 -8.20 -0.01 -28.86
C ASP A 163 -8.44 1.44 -29.34
N LYS A 164 -7.80 2.43 -28.69
CA LYS A 164 -8.06 3.87 -28.91
C LYS A 164 -6.85 4.67 -29.42
N GLY A 165 -5.73 4.04 -29.68
CA GLY A 165 -4.49 4.72 -30.06
C GLY A 165 -3.82 5.53 -28.94
N ILE A 166 -4.24 5.36 -27.67
CA ILE A 166 -3.68 6.11 -26.55
C ILE A 166 -2.26 5.64 -26.21
N VAL A 167 -1.99 4.34 -26.33
CA VAL A 167 -0.65 3.76 -26.11
C VAL A 167 0.31 4.25 -27.20
N GLN A 168 -0.12 4.31 -28.45
CA GLN A 168 0.69 4.83 -29.57
C GLN A 168 1.04 6.31 -29.35
N ASN A 169 0.09 7.13 -28.87
CA ASN A 169 0.34 8.53 -28.55
C ASN A 169 1.37 8.66 -27.39
N ALA A 170 1.27 7.82 -26.37
CA ALA A 170 2.22 7.80 -25.27
C ALA A 170 3.61 7.32 -25.70
N LEU A 171 3.71 6.31 -26.59
CA LEU A 171 4.98 5.86 -27.18
C LEU A 171 5.64 6.97 -27.99
N LYS A 172 4.85 7.75 -28.76
CA LYS A 172 5.37 8.91 -29.48
C LYS A 172 5.90 9.96 -28.50
N ALA A 173 5.15 10.30 -27.46
CA ALA A 173 5.59 11.24 -26.41
C ALA A 173 6.86 10.74 -25.69
N ALA A 174 6.95 9.45 -25.37
CA ALA A 174 8.13 8.84 -24.80
C ALA A 174 9.35 8.93 -25.74
N SER A 175 9.14 8.75 -27.06
CA SER A 175 10.21 8.91 -28.05
C SER A 175 10.73 10.35 -28.13
N GLU A 176 9.85 11.36 -28.07
CA GLU A 176 10.25 12.77 -28.03
C GLU A 176 11.01 13.12 -26.74
N LEU A 177 10.62 12.52 -25.60
CA LEU A 177 11.31 12.70 -24.32
C LEU A 177 12.71 12.09 -24.30
N LYS A 178 13.00 11.06 -25.10
CA LYS A 178 14.34 10.45 -25.17
C LYS A 178 15.45 11.41 -25.58
N ASP A 179 15.14 12.37 -26.42
CA ASP A 179 16.11 13.36 -26.89
C ASP A 179 16.45 14.38 -25.81
N VAL A 180 15.63 14.48 -24.77
CA VAL A 180 15.77 15.47 -23.68
C VAL A 180 16.16 14.82 -22.35
N LEU A 181 15.58 13.66 -22.03
CA LEU A 181 15.80 12.96 -20.77
C LEU A 181 16.97 11.96 -20.91
N VAL A 182 18.18 12.47 -21.16
CA VAL A 182 19.41 11.71 -21.24
C VAL A 182 20.32 12.12 -20.09
N PHE A 183 20.60 11.18 -19.19
CA PHE A 183 21.57 11.37 -18.12
C PHE A 183 22.90 10.73 -18.50
N LEU A 184 23.94 11.55 -18.57
CA LEU A 184 25.31 11.11 -18.86
C LEU A 184 26.02 10.70 -17.58
N ASP A 185 26.74 9.57 -17.65
CA ASP A 185 27.49 9.05 -16.51
C ASP A 185 28.56 10.04 -16.05
N GLU A 186 28.52 10.40 -14.76
CA GLU A 186 29.47 11.29 -14.11
C GLU A 186 30.63 10.53 -13.43
N ASP A 187 30.54 9.20 -13.31
CA ASP A 187 31.55 8.34 -12.69
C ASP A 187 32.54 7.76 -13.72
N VAL A 188 32.96 8.60 -14.66
CA VAL A 188 33.97 8.24 -15.67
C VAL A 188 35.39 8.59 -15.20
N GLU A 189 36.39 7.76 -15.52
CA GLU A 189 37.79 7.95 -15.10
C GLU A 189 38.40 9.23 -15.69
N ASN A 190 38.02 9.57 -16.93
CA ASN A 190 38.54 10.77 -17.61
C ASN A 190 37.94 12.04 -17.01
N LYS A 191 38.74 12.85 -16.35
CA LYS A 191 38.33 14.08 -15.66
C LYS A 191 37.68 15.10 -16.61
N VAL A 192 38.18 15.25 -17.82
CA VAL A 192 37.63 16.19 -18.82
C VAL A 192 36.23 15.73 -19.24
N GLN A 193 36.07 14.44 -19.49
CA GLN A 193 34.76 13.85 -19.83
C GLN A 193 33.77 13.97 -18.68
N ARG A 194 34.22 13.75 -17.45
CA ARG A 194 33.38 13.91 -16.23
C ARG A 194 32.83 15.32 -16.10
N GLU A 195 33.65 16.34 -16.24
CA GLU A 195 33.23 17.75 -16.17
C GLU A 195 32.28 18.12 -17.32
N ALA A 196 32.56 17.61 -18.52
CA ALA A 196 31.68 17.80 -19.68
C ALA A 196 30.30 17.16 -19.45
N ASN A 197 30.25 15.91 -18.95
CA ASN A 197 29.01 15.20 -18.64
C ASN A 197 28.21 15.94 -17.55
N LYS A 198 28.87 16.39 -16.49
CA LYS A 198 28.26 17.16 -15.40
C LYS A 198 27.61 18.45 -15.90
N LYS A 199 28.31 19.20 -16.76
CA LYS A 199 27.78 20.43 -17.36
C LYS A 199 26.59 20.14 -18.25
N ALA A 200 26.66 19.11 -19.10
CA ALA A 200 25.57 18.71 -19.96
C ALA A 200 24.31 18.27 -19.16
N ASN A 201 24.50 17.48 -18.09
CA ASN A 201 23.43 17.09 -17.18
C ASN A 201 22.77 18.30 -16.51
N GLN A 202 23.55 19.31 -16.10
CA GLN A 202 23.01 20.55 -15.50
C GLN A 202 22.17 21.36 -16.51
N GLU A 203 22.63 21.48 -17.75
CA GLU A 203 21.88 22.17 -18.81
C GLU A 203 20.59 21.44 -19.16
N ALA A 204 20.64 20.09 -19.26
CA ALA A 204 19.46 19.25 -19.49
C ALA A 204 18.45 19.34 -18.34
N ALA A 205 18.93 19.30 -17.08
CA ALA A 205 18.10 19.44 -15.89
C ALA A 205 17.38 20.80 -15.86
N LYS A 206 18.08 21.88 -16.17
CA LYS A 206 17.48 23.22 -16.26
C LYS A 206 16.39 23.30 -17.32
N LYS A 207 16.61 22.70 -18.50
CA LYS A 207 15.61 22.64 -19.57
C LYS A 207 14.40 21.82 -19.13
N TYR A 208 14.61 20.67 -18.46
CA TYR A 208 13.56 19.84 -17.90
C TYR A 208 12.68 20.58 -16.88
N GLU A 209 13.29 21.32 -15.95
CA GLU A 209 12.57 22.06 -14.90
C GLU A 209 11.73 23.21 -15.46
N THR A 210 12.21 23.87 -16.52
CA THR A 210 11.59 25.11 -17.04
C THR A 210 10.63 24.88 -18.21
N SER A 211 10.67 23.72 -18.89
CA SER A 211 9.86 23.47 -20.09
C SER A 211 8.48 22.92 -19.72
N SER A 212 7.42 23.65 -20.06
CA SER A 212 6.03 23.18 -19.97
C SER A 212 5.77 22.03 -20.97
N GLU A 213 6.39 22.07 -22.14
CA GLU A 213 6.24 21.04 -23.19
C GLU A 213 6.74 19.67 -22.70
N ILE A 214 7.90 19.63 -22.02
CA ILE A 214 8.42 18.39 -21.42
C ILE A 214 7.44 17.86 -20.36
N LYS A 215 6.91 18.73 -19.52
CA LYS A 215 5.92 18.35 -18.49
C LYS A 215 4.63 17.79 -19.10
N ASP A 216 4.18 18.34 -20.22
CA ASP A 216 2.99 17.85 -20.93
C ASP A 216 3.24 16.50 -21.60
N LEU A 217 4.43 16.27 -22.17
CA LEU A 217 4.82 14.94 -22.68
C LEU A 217 4.87 13.88 -21.54
N ILE A 218 5.43 14.23 -20.38
CA ILE A 218 5.44 13.34 -19.21
C ILE A 218 4.01 12.99 -18.78
N LYS A 219 3.13 13.97 -18.69
CA LYS A 219 1.71 13.72 -18.37
C LYS A 219 1.05 12.81 -19.42
N THR A 220 1.36 12.99 -20.69
CA THR A 220 0.82 12.13 -21.76
C THR A 220 1.26 10.68 -21.57
N VAL A 221 2.50 10.45 -21.18
CA VAL A 221 3.02 9.10 -20.88
C VAL A 221 2.38 8.50 -19.62
N ASP A 222 2.19 9.28 -18.54
CA ASP A 222 1.60 8.77 -17.29
C ASP A 222 0.09 8.55 -17.41
N ASN A 223 -0.64 9.48 -18.03
CA ASN A 223 -2.10 9.41 -18.09
C ASN A 223 -2.65 8.18 -18.83
N VAL A 224 -1.87 7.58 -19.74
CA VAL A 224 -2.31 6.37 -20.44
C VAL A 224 -2.55 5.22 -19.46
N PHE A 225 -1.77 5.13 -18.39
CA PHE A 225 -1.92 4.07 -17.39
C PHE A 225 -3.18 4.27 -16.55
N ASP A 226 -3.50 5.51 -16.21
CA ASP A 226 -4.75 5.88 -15.52
C ASP A 226 -5.96 5.57 -16.41
N GLU A 227 -5.88 5.92 -17.69
CA GLU A 227 -6.97 5.71 -18.63
C GLU A 227 -7.23 4.21 -18.86
N LEU A 228 -6.19 3.39 -19.06
CA LEU A 228 -6.32 1.94 -19.20
C LEU A 228 -6.83 1.26 -17.92
N ALA A 229 -6.45 1.75 -16.74
CA ALA A 229 -6.96 1.27 -15.47
C ALA A 229 -8.37 1.81 -15.14
N GLY A 230 -8.86 2.81 -15.89
CA GLY A 230 -10.06 3.57 -15.53
C GLY A 230 -9.93 4.25 -14.17
N MET A 231 -8.71 4.74 -13.84
CA MET A 231 -8.41 5.42 -12.58
C MET A 231 -8.92 6.87 -12.65
N LYS A 232 -9.70 7.26 -11.65
CA LYS A 232 -10.12 8.65 -11.48
C LYS A 232 -9.23 9.33 -10.45
N GLY A 233 -8.91 10.60 -10.64
CA GLY A 233 -8.04 11.36 -9.72
C GLY A 233 -8.53 11.32 -8.27
N THR A 234 -9.84 11.30 -8.03
CA THR A 234 -10.46 11.18 -6.70
C THR A 234 -10.22 9.81 -6.03
N GLU A 235 -9.97 8.76 -6.81
CA GLU A 235 -9.74 7.40 -6.31
C GLU A 235 -8.27 7.09 -6.06
N MET A 236 -7.35 7.88 -6.63
CA MET A 236 -5.91 7.66 -6.54
C MET A 236 -5.43 7.48 -5.10
N HIS A 237 -5.91 8.33 -4.20
CA HIS A 237 -5.52 8.36 -2.79
C HIS A 237 -6.57 7.73 -1.85
N SER A 238 -7.63 7.14 -2.39
CA SER A 238 -8.66 6.47 -1.58
C SER A 238 -8.16 5.13 -1.03
N ILE A 239 -8.79 4.63 0.02
CA ILE A 239 -8.53 3.29 0.57
C ILE A 239 -8.65 2.17 -0.48
N LYS A 240 -9.44 2.39 -1.54
CA LYS A 240 -9.62 1.47 -2.69
C LYS A 240 -8.32 1.19 -3.45
N ASN A 241 -7.33 2.06 -3.28
CA ASN A 241 -6.03 1.99 -3.96
C ASN A 241 -4.86 1.82 -2.99
N MET A 242 -5.11 1.42 -1.73
CA MET A 242 -4.08 1.27 -0.69
C MET A 242 -3.91 -0.16 -0.23
N ALA A 243 -2.65 -0.56 -0.01
CA ALA A 243 -2.28 -1.83 0.63
C ALA A 243 -1.18 -1.61 1.67
N LEU A 244 -1.12 -2.47 2.70
CA LEU A 244 -0.08 -2.40 3.73
C LEU A 244 1.15 -3.20 3.33
N VAL A 245 2.32 -2.56 3.42
CA VAL A 245 3.64 -3.16 3.24
C VAL A 245 4.64 -2.58 4.26
N ASP A 246 5.83 -3.15 4.37
CA ASP A 246 6.95 -2.48 5.06
C ASP A 246 7.57 -1.38 4.19
N MET A 247 8.28 -0.44 4.81
CA MET A 247 8.88 0.70 4.11
C MET A 247 9.95 0.29 3.07
N PRO A 248 10.88 -0.66 3.33
CA PRO A 248 11.80 -1.14 2.30
C PRO A 248 11.10 -1.76 1.10
N THR A 249 9.99 -2.46 1.31
CA THR A 249 9.17 -3.01 0.23
C THR A 249 8.46 -1.92 -0.54
N ASN A 250 7.84 -0.95 0.15
CA ASN A 250 7.24 0.23 -0.49
C ASN A 250 8.24 0.94 -1.42
N SER A 251 9.45 1.19 -0.92
CA SER A 251 10.53 1.79 -1.72
C SER A 251 10.93 0.95 -2.93
N ALA A 252 10.86 -0.38 -2.83
CA ALA A 252 11.16 -1.28 -3.95
C ALA A 252 10.03 -1.35 -4.98
N LEU A 253 8.78 -1.20 -4.55
CA LEU A 253 7.61 -1.22 -5.43
C LEU A 253 7.48 0.02 -6.31
N GLN A 254 8.00 1.15 -5.86
CA GLN A 254 8.01 2.40 -6.63
C GLN A 254 6.66 2.65 -7.37
N ASN A 255 6.74 3.32 -8.52
CA ASN A 255 5.59 3.56 -9.40
C ASN A 255 5.50 2.54 -10.54
N TYR A 256 5.75 1.25 -10.23
CA TYR A 256 5.56 0.17 -11.19
C TYR A 256 4.08 -0.22 -11.35
N LEU A 257 3.77 -0.82 -12.50
CA LEU A 257 2.46 -1.45 -12.73
C LEU A 257 2.23 -2.65 -11.81
N LEU A 258 0.97 -3.05 -11.66
CA LEU A 258 0.53 -4.10 -10.75
C LEU A 258 1.27 -5.43 -10.94
N ASP A 259 1.50 -5.87 -12.17
CA ASP A 259 2.19 -7.12 -12.48
C ASP A 259 3.66 -7.10 -12.02
N THR A 260 4.34 -5.98 -12.23
CA THR A 260 5.72 -5.79 -11.75
C THR A 260 5.77 -5.73 -10.22
N LYS A 261 4.85 -5.02 -9.58
CA LYS A 261 4.74 -4.98 -8.11
C LYS A 261 4.49 -6.38 -7.54
N ARG A 262 3.60 -7.16 -8.16
CA ARG A 262 3.33 -8.55 -7.77
C ARG A 262 4.60 -9.40 -7.82
N ARG A 263 5.37 -9.31 -8.90
CA ARG A 263 6.63 -10.04 -9.04
C ARG A 263 7.64 -9.65 -7.95
N ILE A 264 7.81 -8.35 -7.70
CA ILE A 264 8.71 -7.86 -6.64
C ILE A 264 8.27 -8.37 -5.27
N LEU A 265 6.99 -8.31 -4.93
CA LEU A 265 6.46 -8.82 -3.67
C LEU A 265 6.74 -10.31 -3.51
N LYS A 266 6.49 -11.10 -4.55
CA LYS A 266 6.77 -12.54 -4.56
C LYS A 266 8.26 -12.81 -4.34
N GLU A 267 9.13 -12.17 -5.13
CA GLU A 267 10.58 -12.32 -4.99
C GLU A 267 11.05 -11.99 -3.57
N ARG A 268 10.55 -10.91 -2.97
CA ARG A 268 10.92 -10.50 -1.61
C ARG A 268 10.37 -11.41 -0.52
N SER A 269 9.22 -12.03 -0.71
CA SER A 269 8.64 -12.99 0.25
C SER A 269 9.29 -14.37 0.20
N GLU A 270 9.92 -14.74 -0.91
CA GLU A 270 10.54 -16.04 -1.14
C GLU A 270 12.05 -16.08 -0.83
N VAL A 271 12.74 -14.93 -0.66
CA VAL A 271 14.15 -14.92 -0.25
C VAL A 271 14.29 -15.40 1.19
N ASP A 272 15.52 -15.82 1.55
CA ASP A 272 15.81 -16.29 2.91
C ASP A 272 15.45 -15.24 3.98
N ALA A 273 14.83 -15.66 5.07
CA ALA A 273 14.35 -14.78 6.14
C ALA A 273 15.48 -14.02 6.88
N SER A 274 16.75 -14.39 6.67
CA SER A 274 17.91 -13.65 7.15
C SER A 274 18.34 -12.52 6.21
N SER A 275 17.82 -12.50 4.98
CA SER A 275 18.12 -11.44 4.00
C SER A 275 17.46 -10.12 4.41
N ASP A 276 18.14 -9.01 4.22
CA ASP A 276 17.60 -7.64 4.35
C ASP A 276 16.54 -7.32 3.29
N LYS A 277 16.44 -8.13 2.24
CA LYS A 277 15.43 -8.03 1.20
C LYS A 277 14.14 -8.81 1.50
N HIS A 278 14.18 -9.70 2.51
CA HIS A 278 12.99 -10.46 2.88
C HIS A 278 11.90 -9.54 3.45
N THR A 279 10.66 -9.84 3.12
CA THR A 279 9.49 -9.15 3.67
C THR A 279 8.42 -10.14 4.14
N PHE A 280 7.61 -9.71 5.08
CA PHE A 280 6.34 -10.35 5.41
C PHE A 280 5.22 -9.64 4.64
N VAL A 281 4.54 -10.39 3.77
CA VAL A 281 3.39 -9.88 3.01
C VAL A 281 2.10 -10.27 3.72
N PRO A 282 1.30 -9.31 4.25
CA PRO A 282 0.02 -9.62 4.86
C PRO A 282 -0.97 -10.23 3.84
N ILE A 283 -1.89 -11.06 4.33
CA ILE A 283 -2.81 -11.83 3.47
C ILE A 283 -3.67 -10.94 2.56
N THR A 284 -4.21 -9.84 3.09
CA THR A 284 -5.03 -8.92 2.28
C THR A 284 -4.19 -8.24 1.20
N THR A 285 -2.93 -7.89 1.51
CA THR A 285 -1.97 -7.34 0.55
C THR A 285 -1.68 -8.36 -0.55
N GLU A 286 -1.41 -9.61 -0.20
CA GLU A 286 -1.22 -10.69 -1.16
C GLU A 286 -2.44 -10.86 -2.07
N LEU A 287 -3.65 -10.91 -1.50
CA LEU A 287 -4.90 -11.02 -2.24
C LEU A 287 -5.11 -9.85 -3.21
N VAL A 288 -4.81 -8.62 -2.79
CA VAL A 288 -4.91 -7.41 -3.62
C VAL A 288 -4.01 -7.53 -4.84
N PHE A 289 -2.72 -7.77 -4.65
CA PHE A 289 -1.77 -7.84 -5.76
C PHE A 289 -1.98 -9.06 -6.66
N ASN A 290 -2.59 -10.12 -6.17
CA ASN A 290 -3.01 -11.28 -6.95
C ASN A 290 -4.44 -11.18 -7.50
N LYS A 291 -5.13 -10.04 -7.31
CA LYS A 291 -6.53 -9.80 -7.73
C LYS A 291 -7.51 -10.82 -7.15
N GLY A 292 -7.26 -11.30 -5.94
CA GLY A 292 -8.07 -12.34 -5.28
C GLY A 292 -9.50 -11.92 -4.95
N PHE A 293 -9.81 -10.62 -4.95
CA PHE A 293 -11.17 -10.10 -4.73
C PHE A 293 -12.01 -10.05 -6.00
N SER A 294 -11.39 -10.07 -7.19
CA SER A 294 -12.09 -9.98 -8.47
C SER A 294 -12.59 -11.33 -8.96
N LYS A 295 -13.83 -11.37 -9.45
CA LYS A 295 -14.39 -12.57 -10.11
C LYS A 295 -13.93 -12.74 -11.56
N SER A 296 -13.42 -11.68 -12.19
CA SER A 296 -12.98 -11.68 -13.57
C SER A 296 -11.58 -11.07 -13.68
N VAL A 297 -10.60 -11.88 -14.01
CA VAL A 297 -9.20 -11.48 -14.18
C VAL A 297 -8.92 -11.36 -15.67
N LYS A 298 -9.55 -10.38 -16.34
CA LYS A 298 -9.34 -10.15 -17.78
C LYS A 298 -8.04 -9.40 -18.07
N GLU A 299 -7.64 -8.52 -17.16
CA GLU A 299 -6.43 -7.71 -17.28
C GLU A 299 -5.58 -7.85 -16.01
N LEU A 300 -4.36 -8.37 -16.17
CA LEU A 300 -3.46 -8.66 -15.04
C LEU A 300 -2.49 -7.52 -14.70
N LYS A 301 -2.32 -6.56 -15.64
CA LYS A 301 -1.33 -5.49 -15.49
C LYS A 301 -1.84 -4.31 -14.69
N PHE A 302 -3.16 -4.09 -14.66
CA PHE A 302 -3.78 -2.91 -14.07
C PHE A 302 -4.68 -3.25 -12.89
N TRP A 303 -4.76 -2.32 -11.93
CA TRP A 303 -5.75 -2.29 -10.86
C TRP A 303 -6.99 -1.55 -11.36
N THR A 304 -7.92 -2.29 -11.96
CA THR A 304 -9.08 -1.75 -12.68
C THR A 304 -10.23 -1.34 -11.74
N CYS A 305 -11.21 -0.59 -12.27
CA CYS A 305 -12.39 -0.19 -11.50
C CYS A 305 -13.12 -1.40 -10.85
N PRO A 306 -13.40 -2.52 -11.55
CA PRO A 306 -13.99 -3.70 -10.90
C PRO A 306 -13.15 -4.28 -9.76
N ASP A 307 -11.82 -4.23 -9.87
CA ASP A 307 -10.93 -4.69 -8.79
C ASP A 307 -11.06 -3.80 -7.56
N ARG A 308 -11.03 -2.47 -7.76
CA ARG A 308 -11.17 -1.48 -6.69
C ARG A 308 -12.51 -1.62 -5.96
N GLU A 309 -13.60 -1.77 -6.71
CA GLU A 309 -14.93 -1.92 -6.12
C GLU A 309 -15.09 -3.25 -5.36
N ALA A 310 -14.54 -4.35 -5.88
CA ALA A 310 -14.57 -5.63 -5.19
C ALA A 310 -13.77 -5.60 -3.88
N TYR A 311 -12.57 -5.02 -3.92
CA TYR A 311 -11.74 -4.83 -2.74
C TYR A 311 -12.40 -3.91 -1.71
N PHE A 312 -12.95 -2.78 -2.15
CA PHE A 312 -13.64 -1.84 -1.27
C PHE A 312 -14.82 -2.48 -0.55
N LYS A 313 -15.67 -3.23 -1.26
CA LYS A 313 -16.80 -3.96 -0.64
C LYS A 313 -16.33 -4.96 0.42
N HIS A 314 -15.19 -5.60 0.19
CA HIS A 314 -14.61 -6.50 1.17
C HIS A 314 -14.15 -5.74 2.44
N VAL A 315 -13.37 -4.67 2.26
CA VAL A 315 -12.94 -3.79 3.36
C VAL A 315 -14.14 -3.22 4.11
N GLU A 316 -15.16 -2.72 3.39
CA GLU A 316 -16.37 -2.16 3.94
C GLU A 316 -17.17 -3.19 4.76
N SER A 317 -17.27 -4.42 4.27
CA SER A 317 -17.96 -5.49 4.98
C SER A 317 -17.32 -5.76 6.35
N ILE A 318 -16.01 -5.89 6.41
CA ILE A 318 -15.28 -6.10 7.67
C ILE A 318 -15.39 -4.87 8.57
N TYR A 319 -15.16 -3.67 8.04
CA TYR A 319 -15.25 -2.43 8.80
C TYR A 319 -16.63 -2.25 9.44
N ASN A 320 -17.70 -2.43 8.67
CA ASN A 320 -19.07 -2.28 9.15
C ASN A 320 -19.46 -3.30 10.23
N GLU A 321 -18.89 -4.50 10.21
CA GLU A 321 -19.11 -5.51 11.25
C GLU A 321 -18.62 -5.04 12.63
N PHE A 322 -17.54 -4.25 12.66
CA PHE A 322 -16.98 -3.74 13.91
C PHE A 322 -17.58 -2.39 14.33
N VAL A 323 -18.00 -1.55 13.38
CA VAL A 323 -18.35 -0.15 13.69
C VAL A 323 -19.88 0.06 13.78
N LYS A 324 -20.67 -0.74 13.09
CA LYS A 324 -22.15 -0.74 13.22
C LYS A 324 -22.61 -1.60 14.38
#